data_9f675ff94aa7e9287965c93178777ccb
#
_entry.id   9f675ff94aa7e9287965c93178777ccb
#
_cell.length_a   1.000
_cell.length_b   1.000
_cell.length_c   1.000
_cell.angle_alpha   90.00
_cell.angle_beta   90.00
_cell.angle_gamma   90.00
#
_symmetry.space_group_name_H-M   'P 1'
#
loop_
_entity.id
_entity.type
_entity.pdbx_description
1 polymer ?
#
loop_
_entity_poly.entity_id
_entity_poly.type
_entity_poly.pdbx_seq_one_letter_code
_entity_poly.pdbx_strand_id
1 'polypeptide(L)'
;LTEQKHNFDLNDAQVTTSQEIASDLPEEVQITENGDYSIVLPKSNLSVVLRMLNGNDENNLSASLKTNNQQSDKLVTTQLLHMIKSVNNNTTKEAIQYVAENLPSADSAFLRKIYKNIVPNISLSLGFECSNCSHAENMEVPLTAEFFWPEQ
;
A
#
# COMPACT_ATOMS: atom_id res chain seq x y z
N LEU A 1 -28.98 -12.70 13.44
CA LEU A 1 -28.11 -12.37 12.31
C LEU A 1 -29.00 -12.37 11.07
N THR A 2 -29.09 -11.25 10.39
CA THR A 2 -29.87 -11.12 9.15
C THR A 2 -28.89 -11.17 8.00
N GLU A 3 -29.01 -12.17 7.13
CA GLU A 3 -28.25 -12.25 5.89
C GLU A 3 -29.01 -11.49 4.81
N GLN A 4 -28.32 -10.64 4.08
CA GLN A 4 -28.87 -9.89 2.97
C GLN A 4 -27.95 -10.00 1.76
N LYS A 5 -28.54 -10.36 0.58
CA LYS A 5 -27.80 -10.43 -0.66
C LYS A 5 -27.80 -9.06 -1.34
N HIS A 6 -26.63 -8.56 -1.68
CA HIS A 6 -26.46 -7.36 -2.49
C HIS A 6 -25.86 -7.73 -3.84
N ASN A 7 -26.41 -7.13 -4.90
CA ASN A 7 -25.80 -7.18 -6.22
C ASN A 7 -25.05 -5.87 -6.46
N PHE A 8 -23.86 -5.97 -7.01
CA PHE A 8 -23.05 -4.82 -7.39
C PHE A 8 -22.53 -5.02 -8.81
N ASP A 9 -22.30 -3.90 -9.51
CA ASP A 9 -21.70 -3.90 -10.84
C ASP A 9 -20.20 -3.61 -10.69
N LEU A 10 -19.37 -4.47 -11.27
CA LEU A 10 -17.91 -4.25 -11.30
C LEU A 10 -17.51 -3.01 -12.10
N ASN A 11 -18.39 -2.52 -12.99
CA ASN A 11 -18.16 -1.27 -13.70
C ASN A 11 -18.23 -0.03 -12.79
N ASP A 12 -18.81 -0.15 -11.60
CA ASP A 12 -18.85 0.91 -10.60
C ASP A 12 -17.53 1.01 -9.79
N ALA A 13 -16.59 0.09 -10.03
CA ALA A 13 -15.29 0.12 -9.37
C ALA A 13 -14.50 1.39 -9.76
N GLN A 14 -14.02 2.09 -8.75
CA GLN A 14 -13.13 3.23 -8.94
C GLN A 14 -11.70 2.75 -9.16
N VAL A 15 -11.14 3.10 -10.30
CA VAL A 15 -9.75 2.77 -10.66
C VAL A 15 -8.91 4.03 -10.57
N THR A 16 -7.93 4.03 -9.66
CA THR A 16 -6.93 5.11 -9.60
C THR A 16 -5.72 4.70 -10.43
N THR A 17 -5.50 5.38 -11.53
CA THR A 17 -4.41 5.09 -12.46
C THR A 17 -3.11 5.80 -12.05
N SER A 18 -1.97 5.32 -12.56
CA SER A 18 -0.67 5.98 -12.35
C SER A 18 -0.64 7.42 -12.90
N GLN A 19 -1.43 7.72 -13.94
CA GLN A 19 -1.52 9.07 -14.51
C GLN A 19 -2.28 10.04 -13.59
N GLU A 20 -3.38 9.58 -12.98
CA GLU A 20 -4.13 10.36 -12.01
C GLU A 20 -3.29 10.62 -10.76
N ILE A 21 -2.58 9.60 -10.27
CA ILE A 21 -1.64 9.74 -9.15
C ILE A 21 -0.57 10.77 -9.48
N ALA A 22 0.02 10.74 -10.67
CA ALA A 22 1.07 11.68 -11.07
C ALA A 22 0.57 13.14 -11.12
N SER A 23 -0.72 13.36 -11.36
CA SER A 23 -1.33 14.70 -11.39
C SER A 23 -1.67 15.25 -10.01
N ASP A 24 -1.77 14.40 -8.99
CA ASP A 24 -2.20 14.75 -7.62
C ASP A 24 -1.17 14.33 -6.55
N LEU A 25 0.11 14.40 -6.90
CA LEU A 25 1.19 14.06 -5.97
C LEU A 25 1.33 15.11 -4.85
N PRO A 26 1.59 14.68 -3.60
CA PRO A 26 1.99 15.58 -2.53
C PRO A 26 3.26 16.38 -2.92
N GLU A 27 3.37 17.61 -2.44
CA GLU A 27 4.51 18.50 -2.74
C GLU A 27 5.88 17.89 -2.36
N GLU A 28 5.88 16.99 -1.39
CA GLU A 28 7.08 16.30 -0.90
C GLU A 28 7.56 15.17 -1.83
N VAL A 29 6.76 14.81 -2.85
CA VAL A 29 7.03 13.68 -3.73
C VAL A 29 7.37 14.15 -5.13
N GLN A 30 8.48 13.69 -5.66
CA GLN A 30 8.93 13.96 -7.03
C GLN A 30 9.08 12.65 -7.80
N ILE A 31 8.61 12.63 -9.03
CA ILE A 31 8.85 11.48 -9.92
C ILE A 31 10.23 11.63 -10.54
N THR A 32 11.03 10.58 -10.44
CA THR A 32 12.35 10.50 -11.10
C THR A 32 12.19 10.18 -12.59
N GLU A 33 13.25 10.39 -13.38
CA GLU A 33 13.26 10.04 -14.81
C GLU A 33 12.95 8.56 -15.08
N ASN A 34 13.22 7.69 -14.12
CA ASN A 34 12.96 6.24 -14.19
C ASN A 34 11.53 5.85 -13.74
N GLY A 35 10.68 6.82 -13.38
CA GLY A 35 9.34 6.56 -12.88
C GLY A 35 9.26 6.12 -11.41
N ASP A 36 10.37 6.20 -10.68
CA ASP A 36 10.40 5.99 -9.23
C ASP A 36 10.01 7.28 -8.49
N TYR A 37 9.72 7.20 -7.21
CA TYR A 37 9.28 8.33 -6.39
C TYR A 37 10.37 8.76 -5.41
N SER A 38 10.84 10.00 -5.54
CA SER A 38 11.83 10.61 -4.64
C SER A 38 11.14 11.44 -3.56
N ILE A 39 11.52 11.24 -2.31
CA ILE A 39 10.87 11.81 -1.13
C ILE A 39 11.94 12.25 -0.13
N VAL A 40 11.76 13.43 0.49
CA VAL A 40 12.59 13.86 1.63
C VAL A 40 11.83 13.60 2.92
N LEU A 41 12.43 12.83 3.82
CA LEU A 41 11.82 12.47 5.09
C LEU A 41 11.79 13.64 6.08
N PRO A 42 10.66 13.89 6.77
CA PRO A 42 10.49 15.10 7.58
C PRO A 42 11.31 15.15 8.86
N LYS A 43 11.70 14.02 9.43
CA LYS A 43 12.46 13.95 10.69
C LYS A 43 13.94 13.74 10.48
N SER A 44 14.31 12.78 9.65
CA SER A 44 15.72 12.44 9.39
C SER A 44 16.34 13.28 8.28
N ASN A 45 15.54 14.01 7.48
CA ASN A 45 15.97 14.73 6.28
C ASN A 45 16.70 13.84 5.25
N LEU A 46 16.47 12.54 5.30
CA LEU A 46 17.01 11.62 4.31
C LEU A 46 16.23 11.71 3.00
N SER A 47 16.93 11.75 1.88
CA SER A 47 16.33 11.58 0.56
C SER A 47 16.18 10.09 0.26
N VAL A 48 14.95 9.63 0.10
CA VAL A 48 14.63 8.24 -0.16
C VAL A 48 13.95 8.12 -1.52
N VAL A 49 14.39 7.18 -2.32
CA VAL A 49 13.71 6.81 -3.57
C VAL A 49 12.94 5.53 -3.34
N LEU A 50 11.63 5.60 -3.59
CA LEU A 50 10.72 4.46 -3.51
C LEU A 50 10.46 3.91 -4.91
N ARG A 51 10.33 2.59 -5.00
CA ARG A 51 9.82 1.89 -6.19
C ARG A 51 8.47 1.24 -5.89
N MET A 52 7.66 1.04 -6.90
CA MET A 52 6.48 0.22 -6.76
C MET A 52 6.85 -1.25 -6.59
N LEU A 53 6.12 -1.93 -5.72
CA LEU A 53 6.20 -3.39 -5.58
C LEU A 53 5.51 -4.04 -6.79
N ASN A 54 6.08 -5.13 -7.23
CA ASN A 54 5.47 -6.00 -8.24
C ASN A 54 4.92 -7.28 -7.57
N GLY A 55 4.19 -8.10 -8.34
CA GLY A 55 3.58 -9.33 -7.80
C GLY A 55 4.59 -10.32 -7.19
N ASN A 56 5.84 -10.35 -7.66
CA ASN A 56 6.88 -11.17 -7.05
C ASN A 56 7.29 -10.63 -5.67
N ASP A 57 7.37 -9.31 -5.52
CA ASP A 57 7.66 -8.67 -4.23
C ASP A 57 6.54 -8.96 -3.22
N GLU A 58 5.29 -8.89 -3.65
CA GLU A 58 4.13 -9.20 -2.81
C GLU A 58 4.12 -10.68 -2.38
N ASN A 59 4.44 -11.59 -3.29
CA ASN A 59 4.57 -13.01 -2.97
C ASN A 59 5.69 -13.25 -1.95
N ASN A 60 6.84 -12.59 -2.09
CA ASN A 60 7.96 -12.70 -1.16
C ASN A 60 7.60 -12.13 0.22
N LEU A 61 6.90 -10.99 0.26
CA LEU A 61 6.37 -10.41 1.49
C LEU A 61 5.39 -11.37 2.17
N SER A 62 4.44 -11.92 1.42
CA SER A 62 3.45 -12.86 1.94
C SER A 62 4.09 -14.14 2.46
N ALA A 63 5.12 -14.67 1.78
CA ALA A 63 5.87 -15.83 2.23
C ALA A 63 6.64 -15.53 3.54
N SER A 64 7.26 -14.34 3.64
CA SER A 64 7.96 -13.90 4.85
C SER A 64 7.02 -13.74 6.05
N LEU A 65 5.77 -13.33 5.81
CA LEU A 65 4.73 -13.21 6.83
C LEU A 65 4.28 -14.55 7.38
N LYS A 66 4.08 -15.54 6.50
CA LYS A 66 3.65 -16.89 6.89
C LYS A 66 4.71 -17.61 7.73
N THR A 67 5.99 -17.31 7.50
CA THR A 67 7.12 -17.97 8.19
C THR A 67 7.40 -17.36 9.58
N ASN A 68 7.08 -16.07 9.77
CA ASN A 68 7.37 -15.33 11.00
C ASN A 68 6.07 -14.96 11.73
N ASN A 69 5.52 -15.92 12.48
CA ASN A 69 4.33 -15.73 13.33
C ASN A 69 4.51 -14.71 14.49
N GLN A 70 5.58 -13.92 14.52
CA GLN A 70 5.87 -13.01 15.61
C GLN A 70 6.50 -11.70 15.12
N GLN A 71 5.88 -10.60 15.51
CA GLN A 71 6.32 -9.20 15.55
C GLN A 71 5.96 -8.35 14.33
N SER A 72 4.98 -7.45 14.55
CA SER A 72 4.57 -6.36 13.67
C SER A 72 5.75 -5.50 13.18
N ASP A 73 6.79 -5.33 14.00
CA ASP A 73 7.94 -4.48 13.69
C ASP A 73 8.81 -5.06 12.55
N LYS A 74 8.98 -6.37 12.52
CA LYS A 74 9.73 -7.03 11.42
C LYS A 74 9.00 -6.92 10.10
N LEU A 75 7.67 -6.88 10.13
CA LEU A 75 6.83 -6.71 8.95
C LEU A 75 7.06 -5.35 8.31
N VAL A 76 7.03 -4.29 9.10
CA VAL A 76 7.25 -2.91 8.62
C VAL A 76 8.65 -2.78 8.03
N THR A 77 9.68 -3.28 8.72
CA THR A 77 11.06 -3.27 8.22
C THR A 77 11.18 -4.03 6.90
N THR A 78 10.57 -5.21 6.80
CA THR A 78 10.57 -6.00 5.55
C THR A 78 9.89 -5.26 4.41
N GLN A 79 8.75 -4.62 4.64
CA GLN A 79 8.08 -3.79 3.64
C GLN A 79 8.98 -2.64 3.16
N LEU A 80 9.60 -1.92 4.09
CA LEU A 80 10.51 -0.82 3.77
C LEU A 80 11.70 -1.29 2.93
N LEU A 81 12.29 -2.45 3.24
CA LEU A 81 13.38 -3.05 2.47
C LEU A 81 13.00 -3.33 1.01
N HIS A 82 11.75 -3.71 0.75
CA HIS A 82 11.27 -3.97 -0.60
C HIS A 82 10.88 -2.69 -1.35
N MET A 83 10.38 -1.67 -0.65
CA MET A 83 9.93 -0.41 -1.25
C MET A 83 11.08 0.55 -1.53
N ILE A 84 12.11 0.61 -0.65
CA ILE A 84 13.23 1.55 -0.78
C ILE A 84 14.21 1.05 -1.83
N LYS A 85 14.47 1.89 -2.84
CA LYS A 85 15.45 1.65 -3.90
C LYS A 85 16.81 2.28 -3.61
N SER A 86 16.81 3.48 -3.00
CA SER A 86 18.04 4.16 -2.59
C SER A 86 17.77 5.12 -1.43
N VAL A 87 18.83 5.44 -0.69
CA VAL A 87 18.84 6.43 0.38
C VAL A 87 20.03 7.37 0.15
N ASN A 88 19.79 8.67 0.05
CA ASN A 88 20.82 9.67 -0.27
C ASN A 88 21.71 9.26 -1.47
N ASN A 89 21.06 8.77 -2.54
CA ASN A 89 21.70 8.23 -3.75
C ASN A 89 22.55 6.95 -3.54
N ASN A 90 22.53 6.37 -2.34
CA ASN A 90 23.17 5.10 -2.07
C ASN A 90 22.18 3.94 -2.29
N THR A 91 22.54 2.99 -3.17
CA THR A 91 21.72 1.83 -3.56
C THR A 91 22.19 0.52 -2.93
N THR A 92 23.18 0.56 -2.03
CA THR A 92 23.70 -0.64 -1.39
C THR A 92 22.68 -1.24 -0.43
N LYS A 93 22.61 -2.56 -0.39
CA LYS A 93 21.65 -3.27 0.48
C LYS A 93 21.88 -2.95 1.95
N GLU A 94 23.15 -2.83 2.35
CA GLU A 94 23.57 -2.53 3.71
C GLU A 94 23.05 -1.15 4.16
N ALA A 95 23.13 -0.13 3.29
CA ALA A 95 22.64 1.21 3.60
C ALA A 95 21.11 1.22 3.72
N ILE A 96 20.43 0.55 2.80
CA ILE A 96 18.97 0.45 2.82
C ILE A 96 18.50 -0.31 4.06
N GLN A 97 19.16 -1.43 4.39
CA GLN A 97 18.85 -2.21 5.57
C GLN A 97 19.06 -1.41 6.86
N TYR A 98 20.20 -0.73 6.97
CA TYR A 98 20.49 0.12 8.13
C TYR A 98 19.40 1.18 8.33
N VAL A 99 18.99 1.85 7.26
CA VAL A 99 17.92 2.86 7.33
C VAL A 99 16.58 2.22 7.68
N ALA A 100 16.19 1.13 7.05
CA ALA A 100 14.92 0.45 7.32
C ALA A 100 14.79 -0.03 8.78
N GLU A 101 15.91 -0.45 9.40
CA GLU A 101 15.96 -0.92 10.79
C GLU A 101 16.01 0.22 11.82
N ASN A 102 16.57 1.38 11.43
CA ASN A 102 16.81 2.49 12.36
C ASN A 102 15.96 3.75 12.06
N LEU A 103 15.02 3.64 11.12
CA LEU A 103 14.19 4.78 10.73
C LEU A 103 13.28 5.20 11.89
N PRO A 104 13.21 6.52 12.22
CA PRO A 104 12.23 7.02 13.16
C PRO A 104 10.81 6.59 12.82
N SER A 105 10.01 6.23 13.81
CA SER A 105 8.63 5.76 13.60
C SER A 105 7.76 6.77 12.84
N ALA A 106 8.00 8.07 13.04
CA ALA A 106 7.32 9.14 12.31
C ALA A 106 7.65 9.09 10.80
N ASP A 107 8.92 8.90 10.44
CA ASP A 107 9.35 8.80 9.04
C ASP A 107 8.86 7.51 8.39
N SER A 108 8.88 6.40 9.14
CA SER A 108 8.31 5.13 8.69
C SER A 108 6.80 5.23 8.43
N ALA A 109 6.06 5.91 9.31
CA ALA A 109 4.63 6.15 9.12
C ALA A 109 4.37 7.06 7.91
N PHE A 110 5.19 8.10 7.73
CA PHE A 110 5.12 9.01 6.60
C PHE A 110 5.37 8.27 5.28
N LEU A 111 6.42 7.47 5.17
CA LEU A 111 6.71 6.68 3.97
C LEU A 111 5.55 5.74 3.60
N ARG A 112 4.98 5.04 4.58
CA ARG A 112 3.84 4.14 4.33
C ARG A 112 2.59 4.90 3.87
N LYS A 113 2.34 6.09 4.44
CA LYS A 113 1.24 6.96 4.00
C LYS A 113 1.43 7.40 2.56
N ILE A 114 2.62 7.90 2.20
CA ILE A 114 2.96 8.29 0.83
C ILE A 114 2.83 7.09 -0.10
N TYR A 115 3.41 5.95 0.27
CA TYR A 115 3.34 4.73 -0.55
C TYR A 115 1.90 4.34 -0.88
N LYS A 116 1.01 4.38 0.09
CA LYS A 116 -0.41 4.10 -0.12
C LYS A 116 -1.06 5.05 -1.14
N ASN A 117 -0.62 6.30 -1.19
CA ASN A 117 -1.17 7.31 -2.10
C ASN A 117 -0.61 7.20 -3.53
N ILE A 118 0.61 6.67 -3.69
CA ILE A 118 1.27 6.55 -5.00
C ILE A 118 1.03 5.20 -5.69
N VAL A 119 0.47 4.22 -4.99
CA VAL A 119 0.16 2.90 -5.58
C VAL A 119 -1.19 2.95 -6.30
N PRO A 120 -1.24 2.55 -7.59
CA PRO A 120 -2.51 2.37 -8.29
C PRO A 120 -3.43 1.41 -7.53
N ASN A 121 -4.69 1.74 -7.43
CA ASN A 121 -5.66 0.96 -6.67
C ASN A 121 -6.97 0.81 -7.42
N ILE A 122 -7.67 -0.28 -7.14
CA ILE A 122 -9.05 -0.51 -7.56
C ILE A 122 -9.87 -0.63 -6.29
N SER A 123 -10.85 0.25 -6.10
CA SER A 123 -11.78 0.17 -4.99
C SER A 123 -13.22 0.09 -5.49
N LEU A 124 -13.99 -0.79 -4.89
CA LEU A 124 -15.43 -0.91 -5.10
C LEU A 124 -16.12 -0.69 -3.76
N SER A 125 -16.65 0.51 -3.58
CA SER A 125 -17.39 0.89 -2.38
C SER A 125 -18.88 0.94 -2.68
N LEU A 126 -19.67 0.25 -1.87
CA LEU A 126 -21.13 0.19 -1.98
C LEU A 126 -21.80 0.75 -0.74
N GLY A 127 -22.80 1.60 -0.96
CA GLY A 127 -23.75 1.95 0.09
C GLY A 127 -24.62 0.73 0.44
N PHE A 128 -24.48 0.25 1.65
CA PHE A 128 -25.34 -0.80 2.22
C PHE A 128 -26.41 -0.17 3.10
N GLU A 129 -27.66 -0.53 2.90
CA GLU A 129 -28.76 -0.19 3.80
C GLU A 129 -29.47 -1.47 4.22
N CYS A 130 -29.54 -1.70 5.53
CA CYS A 130 -30.23 -2.86 6.08
C CYS A 130 -31.74 -2.68 6.01
N SER A 131 -32.44 -3.58 5.31
CA SER A 131 -33.88 -3.54 5.18
C SER A 131 -34.66 -3.77 6.49
N ASN A 132 -33.96 -4.28 7.53
CA ASN A 132 -34.62 -4.62 8.82
C ASN A 132 -34.44 -3.51 9.88
N CYS A 133 -33.30 -2.77 9.89
CA CYS A 133 -33.02 -1.77 10.91
C CYS A 133 -32.61 -0.41 10.33
N SER A 134 -32.67 -0.24 9.02
CA SER A 134 -32.25 0.98 8.28
C SER A 134 -30.82 1.45 8.60
N HIS A 135 -29.97 0.56 9.11
CA HIS A 135 -28.56 0.87 9.29
C HIS A 135 -27.93 1.03 7.92
N ALA A 136 -27.32 2.18 7.69
CA ALA A 136 -26.61 2.50 6.45
C ALA A 136 -25.12 2.59 6.69
N GLU A 137 -24.32 1.90 5.89
CA GLU A 137 -22.86 1.90 5.94
C GLU A 137 -22.28 1.74 4.55
N ASN A 138 -21.13 2.39 4.31
CA ASN A 138 -20.34 2.13 3.11
C ASN A 138 -19.44 0.93 3.35
N MET A 139 -19.62 -0.11 2.56
CA MET A 139 -18.82 -1.32 2.60
C MET A 139 -17.92 -1.37 1.39
N GLU A 140 -16.63 -1.66 1.63
CA GLU A 140 -15.69 -1.95 0.55
C GLU A 140 -15.76 -3.44 0.22
N VAL A 141 -15.93 -3.75 -1.07
CA VAL A 141 -15.93 -5.14 -1.56
C VAL A 141 -14.48 -5.59 -1.71
N PRO A 142 -14.02 -6.59 -0.93
CA PRO A 142 -12.66 -7.09 -1.06
C PRO A 142 -12.52 -7.85 -2.39
N LEU A 143 -11.73 -7.31 -3.34
CA LEU A 143 -11.43 -7.96 -4.60
C LEU A 143 -10.33 -9.03 -4.41
N THR A 144 -10.62 -10.03 -3.59
CA THR A 144 -9.70 -11.14 -3.30
C THR A 144 -9.94 -12.34 -4.23
N ALA A 145 -9.01 -13.29 -4.26
CA ALA A 145 -9.19 -14.53 -5.00
C ALA A 145 -10.46 -15.30 -4.58
N GLU A 146 -10.79 -15.31 -3.29
CA GLU A 146 -11.98 -15.94 -2.74
C GLU A 146 -13.29 -15.29 -3.25
N PHE A 147 -13.25 -14.00 -3.55
CA PHE A 147 -14.36 -13.30 -4.16
C PHE A 147 -14.65 -13.82 -5.59
N PHE A 148 -13.58 -14.06 -6.40
CA PHE A 148 -13.73 -14.55 -7.77
C PHE A 148 -13.95 -16.06 -7.85
N TRP A 149 -13.42 -16.83 -6.88
CA TRP A 149 -13.55 -18.28 -6.79
C TRP A 149 -13.97 -18.67 -5.36
N PRO A 150 -15.25 -18.45 -5.01
CA PRO A 150 -15.75 -18.89 -3.71
C PRO A 150 -15.69 -20.41 -3.63
N GLU A 151 -15.18 -20.94 -2.52
CA GLU A 151 -15.24 -22.37 -2.24
C GLU A 151 -16.70 -22.80 -2.17
N GLN A 152 -17.05 -23.84 -2.95
CA GLN A 152 -18.39 -24.43 -3.00
C GLN A 152 -18.64 -25.37 -1.83
#